data_7bf811a615ef5cfc1f5a5709533577e3
#
_entry.id   7bf811a615ef5cfc1f5a5709533577e3
#
_cell.length_a   1.000
_cell.length_b   1.000
_cell.length_c   1.000
_cell.angle_alpha   90.00
_cell.angle_beta   90.00
_cell.angle_gamma   90.00
#
_symmetry.space_group_name_H-M   'P 1'
#
loop_
_entity.id
_entity.type
_entity.pdbx_description
1 polymer ?
#
loop_
_entity_poly.entity_id
_entity_poly.type
_entity_poly.pdbx_seq_one_letter_code
_entity_poly.pdbx_strand_id
1 'polypeptide(L)'
;MNATGGGALPVICDAASCTEGLDTMKRLAGESPDYPGLQFIDSVDFVRDEVLPKLTVTRKLPSMALHPTCSSTQLGANDALQAIARATAEEVFVPPSWGCCAFAGDRGLLHPELTASATDTQAAEINEREFAAYASVNRTCEIGMSKATGHTYRHVLEYLAEATR
;
A
#
# COMPACT_ATOMS: atom_id res chain seq x y z
N MET A 1 -11.59 11.85 20.23
CA MET A 1 -10.88 11.12 21.30
C MET A 1 -11.69 9.97 21.90
N ASN A 2 -13.02 10.03 21.91
CA ASN A 2 -13.85 8.94 22.47
C ASN A 2 -13.68 7.61 21.71
N ALA A 3 -13.47 7.62 20.40
CA ALA A 3 -13.33 6.41 19.59
C ALA A 3 -12.04 5.60 19.89
N THR A 4 -10.97 6.26 20.34
CA THR A 4 -9.70 5.60 20.67
C THR A 4 -9.55 5.27 22.16
N GLY A 5 -10.59 5.51 22.97
CA GLY A 5 -10.49 5.33 24.43
C GLY A 5 -9.40 6.19 25.07
N GLY A 6 -9.23 7.43 24.58
CA GLY A 6 -8.17 8.32 25.05
C GLY A 6 -6.76 7.96 24.55
N GLY A 7 -6.67 7.23 23.43
CA GLY A 7 -5.39 6.78 22.83
C GLY A 7 -5.00 5.34 23.20
N ALA A 8 -5.86 4.62 23.93
CA ALA A 8 -5.61 3.21 24.26
C ALA A 8 -5.73 2.28 23.03
N LEU A 9 -6.52 2.69 22.03
CA LEU A 9 -6.67 1.97 20.76
C LEU A 9 -5.97 2.75 19.65
N PRO A 10 -5.23 2.08 18.76
CA PRO A 10 -4.63 2.71 17.60
C PRO A 10 -5.69 3.11 16.57
N VAL A 11 -5.35 4.09 15.74
CA VAL A 11 -6.09 4.44 14.53
C VAL A 11 -5.45 3.70 13.37
N ILE A 12 -6.21 2.83 12.71
CA ILE A 12 -5.74 2.12 11.53
C ILE A 12 -6.02 2.95 10.29
N CYS A 13 -5.00 3.18 9.48
CA CYS A 13 -5.08 3.93 8.23
C CYS A 13 -4.95 2.96 7.05
N ASP A 14 -5.82 3.09 6.06
CA ASP A 14 -5.88 2.20 4.89
C ASP A 14 -5.08 2.71 3.67
N ALA A 15 -4.32 3.79 3.86
CA ALA A 15 -3.46 4.35 2.83
C ALA A 15 -2.13 4.82 3.44
N ALA A 16 -1.03 4.25 3.00
CA ALA A 16 0.30 4.54 3.52
C ALA A 16 0.67 6.03 3.46
N SER A 17 0.20 6.77 2.45
CA SER A 17 0.39 8.22 2.36
C SER A 17 -0.36 9.01 3.44
N CYS A 18 -1.54 8.52 3.86
CA CYS A 18 -2.29 9.13 4.97
C CYS A 18 -1.62 8.82 6.30
N THR A 19 -1.17 7.60 6.51
CA THR A 19 -0.43 7.18 7.73
C THR A 19 0.82 8.03 7.91
N GLU A 20 1.63 8.17 6.85
CA GLU A 20 2.85 8.97 6.84
C GLU A 20 2.56 10.45 7.15
N GLY A 21 1.50 11.01 6.54
CA GLY A 21 1.07 12.37 6.79
C GLY A 21 0.63 12.61 8.25
N LEU A 22 -0.16 11.69 8.82
CA LEU A 22 -0.62 11.75 10.20
C LEU A 22 0.53 11.59 11.21
N ASP A 23 1.47 10.69 10.95
CA ASP A 23 2.67 10.52 11.77
C ASP A 23 3.57 11.78 11.72
N THR A 24 3.69 12.38 10.56
CA THR A 24 4.41 13.65 10.40
C THR A 24 3.73 14.77 11.17
N MET A 25 2.41 14.89 11.07
CA MET A 25 1.64 15.89 11.83
C MET A 25 1.78 15.69 13.34
N LYS A 26 1.69 14.44 13.82
CA LYS A 26 1.90 14.09 15.22
C LYS A 26 3.30 14.51 15.71
N ARG A 27 4.34 14.20 14.95
CA ARG A 27 5.72 14.57 15.26
C ARG A 27 5.92 16.09 15.30
N LEU A 28 5.30 16.84 14.38
CA LEU A 28 5.38 18.31 14.34
C LEU A 28 4.58 18.97 15.48
N ALA A 29 3.45 18.38 15.87
CA ALA A 29 2.65 18.85 16.99
C ALA A 29 3.33 18.64 18.36
N GLY A 30 4.33 17.74 18.42
CA GLY A 30 4.97 17.35 19.67
C GLY A 30 4.02 16.58 20.60
N GLU A 31 4.45 16.35 21.84
CA GLU A 31 3.59 15.80 22.88
C GLU A 31 2.59 16.85 23.35
N SER A 32 1.39 16.82 22.81
CA SER A 32 0.30 17.68 23.27
C SER A 32 -0.47 17.01 24.40
N PRO A 33 -0.72 17.71 25.52
CA PRO A 33 -1.59 17.22 26.59
C PRO A 33 -3.01 16.88 26.12
N ASP A 34 -3.46 17.51 25.03
CA ASP A 34 -4.78 17.30 24.46
C ASP A 34 -4.89 16.00 23.64
N TYR A 35 -3.75 15.42 23.21
CA TYR A 35 -3.68 14.22 22.37
C TYR A 35 -2.62 13.21 22.84
N PRO A 36 -2.59 12.88 24.15
CA PRO A 36 -1.61 11.94 24.66
C PRO A 36 -1.86 10.56 24.05
N GLY A 37 -0.79 9.92 23.56
CA GLY A 37 -0.82 8.50 23.20
C GLY A 37 -1.53 8.13 21.90
N LEU A 38 -1.94 9.07 21.04
CA LEU A 38 -2.48 8.73 19.73
C LEU A 38 -1.44 7.95 18.92
N GLN A 39 -1.85 6.78 18.42
CA GLN A 39 -1.04 5.93 17.55
C GLN A 39 -1.74 5.76 16.21
N PHE A 40 -0.98 5.97 15.12
CA PHE A 40 -1.42 5.69 13.76
C PHE A 40 -0.66 4.47 13.27
N ILE A 41 -1.36 3.47 12.76
CA ILE A 41 -0.78 2.24 12.23
C ILE A 41 -1.29 2.06 10.81
N ASP A 42 -0.37 1.76 9.88
CA ASP A 42 -0.77 1.41 8.53
C ASP A 42 -1.49 0.07 8.50
N SER A 43 -2.50 -0.05 7.66
CA SER A 43 -3.31 -1.25 7.55
C SER A 43 -2.50 -2.48 7.17
N VAL A 44 -1.44 -2.35 6.35
CA VAL A 44 -0.61 -3.50 5.98
C VAL A 44 0.24 -3.98 7.15
N ASP A 45 0.77 -3.08 7.98
CA ASP A 45 1.50 -3.48 9.20
C ASP A 45 0.56 -4.15 10.20
N PHE A 46 -0.60 -3.53 10.45
CA PHE A 46 -1.61 -4.11 11.34
C PHE A 46 -2.08 -5.48 10.87
N VAL A 47 -2.34 -5.62 9.57
CA VAL A 47 -2.78 -6.91 9.02
C VAL A 47 -1.69 -7.94 9.07
N ARG A 48 -0.43 -7.62 8.78
CA ARG A 48 0.70 -8.55 8.92
C ARG A 48 0.81 -9.08 10.35
N ASP A 49 0.75 -8.20 11.34
CA ASP A 49 1.09 -8.55 12.72
C ASP A 49 -0.08 -9.15 13.50
N GLU A 50 -1.29 -8.62 13.30
CA GLU A 50 -2.45 -8.96 14.12
C GLU A 50 -3.48 -9.85 13.43
N VAL A 51 -3.56 -9.80 12.11
CA VAL A 51 -4.63 -10.46 11.36
C VAL A 51 -4.11 -11.71 10.62
N LEU A 52 -3.06 -11.55 9.84
CA LEU A 52 -2.51 -12.61 8.99
C LEU A 52 -2.16 -13.89 9.75
N PRO A 53 -1.59 -13.85 10.98
CA PRO A 53 -1.33 -15.05 11.76
C PRO A 53 -2.58 -15.84 12.19
N LYS A 54 -3.75 -15.19 12.13
CA LYS A 54 -5.05 -15.76 12.52
C LYS A 54 -5.91 -16.17 11.32
N LEU A 55 -5.45 -15.88 10.09
CA LEU A 55 -6.15 -16.20 8.86
C LEU A 55 -5.69 -17.54 8.28
N THR A 56 -6.62 -18.22 7.63
CA THR A 56 -6.31 -19.34 6.75
C THR A 56 -6.48 -18.91 5.30
N VAL A 57 -5.40 -18.89 4.56
CA VAL A 57 -5.45 -18.66 3.12
C VAL A 57 -5.90 -19.95 2.46
N THR A 58 -7.08 -19.93 1.86
CA THR A 58 -7.70 -21.12 1.24
C THR A 58 -7.28 -21.32 -0.20
N ARG A 59 -6.98 -20.24 -0.93
CA ARG A 59 -6.59 -20.29 -2.33
C ARG A 59 -5.67 -19.13 -2.70
N LYS A 60 -4.40 -19.46 -2.97
CA LYS A 60 -3.45 -18.48 -3.49
C LYS A 60 -3.65 -18.22 -4.98
N LEU A 61 -3.34 -16.99 -5.39
CA LEU A 61 -3.21 -16.62 -6.79
C LEU A 61 -1.90 -17.18 -7.37
N PRO A 62 -1.85 -17.53 -8.67
CA PRO A 62 -0.61 -18.03 -9.28
C PRO A 62 0.53 -17.00 -9.25
N SER A 63 0.22 -15.71 -9.52
CA SER A 63 1.22 -14.65 -9.58
C SER A 63 0.63 -13.29 -9.28
N MET A 64 1.45 -12.38 -8.77
CA MET A 64 1.08 -11.00 -8.46
C MET A 64 2.21 -10.04 -8.85
N ALA A 65 1.89 -9.01 -9.64
CA ALA A 65 2.75 -7.84 -9.80
C ALA A 65 2.47 -6.86 -8.64
N LEU A 66 3.50 -6.54 -7.87
CA LEU A 66 3.39 -5.69 -6.68
C LEU A 66 4.12 -4.37 -6.91
N HIS A 67 3.43 -3.27 -6.69
CA HIS A 67 4.00 -1.92 -6.70
C HIS A 67 4.09 -1.37 -5.26
N PRO A 68 5.28 -1.39 -4.62
CA PRO A 68 5.52 -0.63 -3.41
C PRO A 68 5.40 0.87 -3.67
N THR A 69 5.05 1.64 -2.64
CA THR A 69 4.86 3.08 -2.79
C THR A 69 5.96 3.86 -2.08
N CYS A 70 6.17 5.13 -2.45
CA CYS A 70 7.12 5.98 -1.74
C CYS A 70 6.77 6.10 -0.25
N SER A 71 5.48 6.24 0.08
CA SER A 71 5.03 6.33 1.47
C SER A 71 5.18 5.02 2.24
N SER A 72 4.89 3.85 1.64
CA SER A 72 5.15 2.56 2.31
C SER A 72 6.64 2.36 2.59
N THR A 73 7.52 2.89 1.72
CA THR A 73 8.97 2.88 1.95
C THR A 73 9.37 3.79 3.11
N GLN A 74 8.82 5.00 3.16
CA GLN A 74 9.11 5.94 4.25
C GLN A 74 8.63 5.44 5.61
N LEU A 75 7.51 4.74 5.65
CA LEU A 75 6.97 4.08 6.85
C LEU A 75 7.74 2.81 7.24
N GLY A 76 8.58 2.25 6.36
CA GLY A 76 9.20 0.94 6.57
C GLY A 76 8.22 -0.23 6.40
N ALA A 77 7.07 -0.02 5.77
CA ALA A 77 5.99 -1.00 5.63
C ALA A 77 6.16 -1.97 4.44
N ASN A 78 7.24 -1.85 3.66
CA ASN A 78 7.46 -2.70 2.48
C ASN A 78 7.58 -4.19 2.81
N ASP A 79 8.17 -4.54 3.97
CA ASP A 79 8.27 -5.94 4.41
C ASP A 79 6.89 -6.52 4.74
N ALA A 80 6.03 -5.72 5.38
CA ALA A 80 4.65 -6.11 5.65
C ALA A 80 3.84 -6.29 4.35
N LEU A 81 3.98 -5.35 3.44
CA LEU A 81 3.37 -5.42 2.12
C LEU A 81 3.78 -6.69 1.37
N GLN A 82 5.08 -7.01 1.34
CA GLN A 82 5.58 -8.22 0.70
C GLN A 82 5.13 -9.50 1.42
N ALA A 83 5.06 -9.51 2.74
CA ALA A 83 4.58 -10.65 3.51
C ALA A 83 3.12 -10.97 3.17
N ILE A 84 2.25 -9.96 3.09
CA ILE A 84 0.86 -10.10 2.70
C ILE A 84 0.75 -10.60 1.25
N ALA A 85 1.51 -10.02 0.33
CA ALA A 85 1.53 -10.45 -1.07
C ALA A 85 1.94 -11.93 -1.21
N ARG A 86 3.00 -12.37 -0.51
CA ARG A 86 3.46 -13.78 -0.51
C ARG A 86 2.48 -14.74 0.17
N ALA A 87 1.71 -14.26 1.14
CA ALA A 87 0.62 -15.07 1.69
C ALA A 87 -0.50 -15.27 0.67
N THR A 88 -0.72 -14.29 -0.21
CA THR A 88 -1.84 -14.21 -1.16
C THR A 88 -1.52 -14.84 -2.51
N ALA A 89 -0.25 -14.83 -2.95
CA ALA A 89 0.19 -15.35 -4.24
C ALA A 89 1.38 -16.30 -4.10
N GLU A 90 1.49 -17.26 -5.04
CA GLU A 90 2.63 -18.18 -5.11
C GLU A 90 3.90 -17.48 -5.59
N GLU A 91 3.74 -16.60 -6.59
CA GLU A 91 4.81 -15.75 -7.11
C GLU A 91 4.48 -14.29 -6.91
N VAL A 92 5.43 -13.51 -6.37
CA VAL A 92 5.33 -12.05 -6.25
C VAL A 92 6.47 -11.41 -7.00
N PHE A 93 6.13 -10.58 -7.98
CA PHE A 93 7.07 -9.81 -8.78
C PHE A 93 7.00 -8.33 -8.40
N VAL A 94 8.12 -7.79 -7.98
CA VAL A 94 8.33 -6.35 -7.83
C VAL A 94 9.28 -5.94 -8.96
N PRO A 95 8.89 -5.02 -9.86
CA PRO A 95 9.76 -4.64 -10.97
C PRO A 95 11.08 -4.05 -10.44
N PRO A 96 12.24 -4.42 -10.98
CA PRO A 96 13.53 -3.91 -10.52
C PRO A 96 13.64 -2.38 -10.54
N SER A 97 12.99 -1.75 -11.51
CA SER A 97 12.94 -0.28 -11.66
C SER A 97 11.79 0.38 -10.90
N TRP A 98 11.14 -0.34 -9.96
CA TRP A 98 10.04 0.27 -9.21
C TRP A 98 10.46 1.58 -8.54
N GLY A 99 9.56 2.54 -8.51
CA GLY A 99 9.80 3.85 -7.93
C GLY A 99 8.50 4.60 -7.66
N CYS A 100 8.60 5.88 -7.35
CA CYS A 100 7.42 6.71 -7.16
C CYS A 100 6.59 6.78 -8.45
N CYS A 101 5.28 6.53 -8.34
CA CYS A 101 4.35 6.65 -9.47
C CYS A 101 4.10 8.12 -9.90
N ALA A 102 4.66 9.10 -9.19
CA ALA A 102 4.51 10.55 -9.38
C ALA A 102 3.04 11.05 -9.43
N PHE A 103 2.08 10.25 -8.98
CA PHE A 103 0.67 10.65 -8.99
C PHE A 103 0.39 11.75 -7.96
N ALA A 104 0.94 11.64 -6.75
CA ALA A 104 0.97 12.67 -5.70
C ALA A 104 -0.37 13.42 -5.51
N GLY A 105 -1.38 12.73 -5.00
CA GLY A 105 -2.72 13.29 -4.76
C GLY A 105 -3.47 13.54 -6.07
N ASP A 106 -3.84 14.80 -6.35
CA ASP A 106 -4.54 15.21 -7.56
C ASP A 106 -3.60 15.56 -8.73
N ARG A 107 -2.30 15.70 -8.46
CA ARG A 107 -1.29 16.08 -9.44
C ARG A 107 -1.26 15.16 -10.66
N GLY A 108 -1.39 13.86 -10.47
CA GLY A 108 -1.41 12.89 -11.57
C GLY A 108 -2.68 12.92 -12.41
N LEU A 109 -3.72 13.64 -11.97
CA LEU A 109 -4.89 13.95 -12.78
C LEU A 109 -4.67 15.21 -13.63
N LEU A 110 -4.01 16.23 -13.04
CA LEU A 110 -3.73 17.50 -13.67
C LEU A 110 -2.53 17.43 -14.63
N HIS A 111 -1.55 16.58 -14.31
CA HIS A 111 -0.29 16.41 -15.04
C HIS A 111 0.00 14.92 -15.30
N PRO A 112 -0.81 14.24 -16.13
CA PRO A 112 -0.66 12.81 -16.38
C PRO A 112 0.68 12.43 -17.04
N GLU A 113 1.32 13.37 -17.73
CA GLU A 113 2.64 13.21 -18.32
C GLU A 113 3.74 12.92 -17.30
N LEU A 114 3.61 13.43 -16.07
CA LEU A 114 4.57 13.17 -14.99
C LEU A 114 4.47 11.72 -14.51
N THR A 115 3.25 11.22 -14.35
CA THR A 115 3.02 9.82 -14.00
C THR A 115 3.49 8.90 -15.11
N ALA A 116 3.16 9.20 -16.36
CA ALA A 116 3.59 8.42 -17.51
C ALA A 116 5.12 8.30 -17.57
N SER A 117 5.84 9.43 -17.46
CA SER A 117 7.30 9.45 -17.45
C SER A 117 7.92 8.70 -16.26
N ALA A 118 7.36 8.85 -15.06
CA ALA A 118 7.90 8.22 -13.87
C ALA A 118 7.69 6.69 -13.84
N THR A 119 6.67 6.19 -14.54
CA THR A 119 6.31 4.78 -14.52
C THR A 119 6.72 4.01 -15.79
N ASP A 120 7.27 4.67 -16.78
CA ASP A 120 7.55 4.10 -18.11
C ASP A 120 8.35 2.80 -18.03
N THR A 121 9.51 2.82 -17.38
CA THR A 121 10.39 1.65 -17.27
C THR A 121 9.74 0.52 -16.47
N GLN A 122 9.15 0.82 -15.30
CA GLN A 122 8.51 -0.22 -14.50
C GLN A 122 7.25 -0.79 -15.18
N ALA A 123 6.53 0.02 -15.95
CA ALA A 123 5.39 -0.46 -16.74
C ALA A 123 5.84 -1.40 -17.85
N ALA A 124 6.96 -1.09 -18.52
CA ALA A 124 7.54 -1.98 -19.51
C ALA A 124 7.93 -3.34 -18.92
N GLU A 125 8.63 -3.34 -17.76
CA GLU A 125 9.01 -4.57 -17.06
C GLU A 125 7.79 -5.43 -16.64
N ILE A 126 6.71 -4.78 -16.19
CA ILE A 126 5.47 -5.47 -15.82
C ILE A 126 4.80 -6.07 -17.05
N ASN A 127 4.80 -5.36 -18.17
CA ASN A 127 4.14 -5.77 -19.40
C ASN A 127 4.93 -6.83 -20.19
N GLU A 128 6.11 -7.26 -19.73
CA GLU A 128 6.83 -8.40 -20.31
C GLU A 128 6.08 -9.72 -20.17
N ARG A 129 5.16 -9.83 -19.21
CA ARG A 129 4.31 -11.01 -18.98
C ARG A 129 3.01 -10.66 -18.27
N GLU A 130 2.03 -11.55 -18.33
CA GLU A 130 0.77 -11.45 -17.61
C GLU A 130 0.90 -11.94 -16.16
N PHE A 131 0.22 -11.26 -15.24
CA PHE A 131 0.05 -11.68 -13.84
C PHE A 131 -1.42 -11.92 -13.52
N ALA A 132 -1.69 -12.81 -12.58
CA ALA A 132 -3.06 -13.08 -12.12
C ALA A 132 -3.63 -11.92 -11.27
N ALA A 133 -2.75 -11.07 -10.72
CA ALA A 133 -3.14 -9.91 -9.93
C ALA A 133 -2.11 -8.78 -10.05
N TYR A 134 -2.59 -7.55 -9.86
CA TYR A 134 -1.78 -6.33 -9.85
C TYR A 134 -2.12 -5.54 -8.60
N ALA A 135 -1.17 -5.35 -7.69
CA ALA A 135 -1.43 -4.83 -6.36
C ALA A 135 -0.56 -3.63 -5.97
N SER A 136 -1.13 -2.75 -5.16
CA SER A 136 -0.45 -1.66 -4.48
C SER A 136 -1.10 -1.39 -3.11
N VAL A 137 -0.75 -0.28 -2.44
CA VAL A 137 -1.26 0.10 -1.11
C VAL A 137 -1.75 1.54 -1.01
N ASN A 138 -1.85 2.25 -2.13
CA ASN A 138 -2.39 3.60 -2.19
C ASN A 138 -3.27 3.77 -3.42
N ARG A 139 -4.46 4.30 -3.25
CA ARG A 139 -5.41 4.49 -4.33
C ARG A 139 -4.85 5.31 -5.51
N THR A 140 -4.08 6.34 -5.23
CA THR A 140 -3.45 7.15 -6.27
C THR A 140 -2.39 6.38 -7.05
N CYS A 141 -1.61 5.51 -6.39
CA CYS A 141 -0.64 4.64 -7.06
C CYS A 141 -1.35 3.53 -7.85
N GLU A 142 -2.46 2.97 -7.33
CA GLU A 142 -3.29 2.02 -8.08
C GLU A 142 -3.78 2.64 -9.39
N ILE A 143 -4.30 3.88 -9.35
CA ILE A 143 -4.75 4.61 -10.55
C ILE A 143 -3.58 4.88 -11.49
N GLY A 144 -2.44 5.35 -10.96
CA GLY A 144 -1.25 5.65 -11.76
C GLY A 144 -0.71 4.43 -12.47
N MET A 145 -0.52 3.34 -11.74
CA MET A 145 -0.02 2.08 -12.30
C MET A 145 -1.03 1.43 -13.25
N SER A 146 -2.33 1.52 -12.97
CA SER A 146 -3.35 1.02 -13.90
C SER A 146 -3.32 1.76 -15.23
N LYS A 147 -3.13 3.08 -15.21
CA LYS A 147 -3.00 3.86 -16.45
C LYS A 147 -1.71 3.53 -17.21
N ALA A 148 -0.61 3.34 -16.49
CA ALA A 148 0.69 3.09 -17.10
C ALA A 148 0.80 1.69 -17.74
N THR A 149 0.26 0.67 -17.07
CA THR A 149 0.40 -0.72 -17.52
C THR A 149 -0.78 -1.22 -18.35
N GLY A 150 -1.95 -0.57 -18.25
CA GLY A 150 -3.20 -1.06 -18.83
C GLY A 150 -3.88 -2.15 -18.00
N HIS A 151 -3.28 -2.59 -16.88
CA HIS A 151 -3.85 -3.58 -15.97
C HIS A 151 -4.50 -2.91 -14.76
N THR A 152 -5.55 -3.52 -14.19
CA THR A 152 -6.24 -2.96 -13.02
C THR A 152 -5.47 -3.28 -11.74
N TYR A 153 -4.84 -2.27 -11.16
CA TYR A 153 -4.25 -2.35 -9.82
C TYR A 153 -5.32 -2.18 -8.74
N ARG A 154 -5.22 -3.00 -7.70
CA ARG A 154 -6.11 -2.97 -6.53
C ARG A 154 -5.27 -2.98 -5.24
N HIS A 155 -5.92 -2.66 -4.12
CA HIS A 155 -5.25 -2.75 -2.82
C HIS A 155 -4.91 -4.21 -2.49
N VAL A 156 -3.70 -4.47 -2.00
CA VAL A 156 -3.23 -5.84 -1.68
C VAL A 156 -4.15 -6.58 -0.71
N LEU A 157 -4.77 -5.86 0.23
CA LEU A 157 -5.71 -6.44 1.21
C LEU A 157 -7.01 -6.93 0.58
N GLU A 158 -7.42 -6.41 -0.58
CA GLU A 158 -8.59 -6.93 -1.29
C GLU A 158 -8.33 -8.36 -1.79
N TYR A 159 -7.12 -8.59 -2.33
CA TYR A 159 -6.71 -9.92 -2.77
C TYR A 159 -6.55 -10.88 -1.59
N LEU A 160 -6.00 -10.42 -0.46
CA LEU A 160 -5.95 -11.24 0.75
C LEU A 160 -7.35 -11.64 1.22
N ALA A 161 -8.30 -10.70 1.24
CA ALA A 161 -9.67 -10.98 1.62
C ALA A 161 -10.35 -11.99 0.68
N GLU A 162 -10.04 -11.96 -0.62
CA GLU A 162 -10.53 -12.95 -1.59
C GLU A 162 -9.89 -14.32 -1.40
N ALA A 163 -8.62 -14.37 -1.04
CA ALA A 163 -7.87 -15.61 -0.83
C ALA A 163 -8.24 -16.36 0.47
N THR A 164 -8.96 -15.71 1.37
CA THR A 164 -9.38 -16.25 2.68
C THR A 164 -10.87 -16.63 2.75
N ARG A 165 -11.61 -16.52 1.66
CA ARG A 165 -13.04 -16.88 1.55
C ARG A 165 -13.28 -18.34 1.22
#